data_8433861a9c3b38f6f661e5b18beed852
#
_entry.id   8433861a9c3b38f6f661e5b18beed852
#
_cell.length_a   1.000
_cell.length_b   1.000
_cell.length_c   1.000
_cell.angle_alpha   90.00
_cell.angle_beta   90.00
_cell.angle_gamma   90.00
#
_symmetry.space_group_name_H-M   'P 1'
#
loop_
_entity.id
_entity.type
_entity.pdbx_description
1 polymer ?
#
loop_
_entity_poly.entity_id
_entity_poly.type
_entity_poly.pdbx_seq_one_letter_code
_entity_poly.pdbx_strand_id
1 'polypeptide(L)'
;MEQAALGKRIRESRIKKEYTQQYLASKADIGVVYLSEIERGVKMPSLNIFIKIIDALDVSADYILRDEISSGKEYICMEITEKLLVLTPSQRKTATDILNAYLNNLL
;
A
#
# COMPACT_ATOMS: atom_id res chain seq x y z
N MET A 1 9.34 14.20 -6.31
CA MET A 1 9.12 12.77 -6.00
C MET A 1 10.23 11.94 -6.62
N GLU A 2 10.80 11.05 -5.84
CA GLU A 2 11.85 10.18 -6.32
C GLU A 2 11.26 8.95 -7.01
N GLN A 3 11.70 8.71 -8.24
CA GLN A 3 11.24 7.55 -9.03
C GLN A 3 11.57 6.23 -8.33
N ALA A 4 12.76 6.14 -7.74
CA ALA A 4 13.22 4.93 -7.06
C ALA A 4 12.36 4.60 -5.84
N ALA A 5 11.98 5.60 -5.05
CA ALA A 5 11.14 5.41 -3.87
C ALA A 5 9.73 4.96 -4.26
N LEU A 6 9.15 5.58 -5.28
CA LEU A 6 7.84 5.20 -5.79
C LEU A 6 7.84 3.76 -6.29
N GLY A 7 8.82 3.41 -7.12
CA GLY A 7 8.94 2.08 -7.69
C GLY A 7 9.12 1.01 -6.63
N LYS A 8 9.92 1.30 -5.60
CA LYS A 8 10.14 0.39 -4.48
C LYS A 8 8.84 0.09 -3.74
N ARG A 9 8.01 1.09 -3.49
CA ARG A 9 6.74 0.91 -2.78
C ARG A 9 5.74 0.13 -3.61
N ILE A 10 5.70 0.37 -4.91
CA ILE A 10 4.87 -0.42 -5.82
C ILE A 10 5.31 -1.88 -5.76
N ARG A 11 6.61 -2.14 -5.85
CA ARG A 11 7.15 -3.48 -5.78
C ARG A 11 6.83 -4.16 -4.45
N GLU A 12 7.02 -3.47 -3.33
CA GLU A 12 6.71 -4.01 -2.00
C GLU A 12 5.24 -4.37 -1.87
N SER A 13 4.34 -3.52 -2.37
CA SER A 13 2.90 -3.78 -2.36
C SER A 13 2.56 -4.99 -3.22
N ARG A 14 3.20 -5.12 -4.39
CA ARG A 14 3.02 -6.27 -5.26
C ARG A 14 3.42 -7.57 -4.57
N ILE A 15 4.60 -7.57 -3.94
CA ILE A 15 5.13 -8.74 -3.23
C ILE A 15 4.23 -9.13 -2.06
N LYS A 16 3.72 -8.15 -1.31
CA LYS A 16 2.77 -8.41 -0.22
C LYS A 16 1.51 -9.10 -0.70
N LYS A 17 1.05 -8.78 -1.90
CA LYS A 17 -0.12 -9.41 -2.53
C LYS A 17 0.22 -10.75 -3.16
N GLU A 18 1.48 -11.15 -3.16
CA GLU A 18 1.97 -12.36 -3.80
C GLU A 18 1.73 -12.36 -5.31
N TYR A 19 1.77 -11.18 -5.93
CA TYR A 19 1.62 -11.03 -7.37
C TYR A 19 2.99 -11.07 -8.06
N THR A 20 3.06 -11.73 -9.21
CA THR A 20 4.22 -11.61 -10.10
C THR A 20 4.12 -10.28 -10.85
N GLN A 21 5.23 -9.84 -11.43
CA GLN A 21 5.20 -8.66 -12.31
C GLN A 21 4.25 -8.89 -13.50
N GLN A 22 4.27 -10.09 -14.09
CA GLN A 22 3.38 -10.43 -15.20
C GLN A 22 1.92 -10.33 -14.79
N TYR A 23 1.56 -10.84 -13.63
CA TYR A 23 0.19 -10.79 -13.15
C TYR A 23 -0.27 -9.35 -12.92
N LEU A 24 0.54 -8.56 -12.23
CA LEU A 24 0.19 -7.15 -11.98
C LEU A 24 0.11 -6.36 -13.27
N ALA A 25 1.07 -6.53 -14.17
CA ALA A 25 1.06 -5.83 -15.46
C ALA A 25 -0.19 -6.17 -16.27
N SER A 26 -0.56 -7.45 -16.31
CA SER A 26 -1.78 -7.90 -16.99
C SER A 26 -3.02 -7.29 -16.36
N LYS A 27 -3.11 -7.31 -15.03
CA LYS A 27 -4.26 -6.78 -14.29
C LYS A 27 -4.38 -5.25 -14.46
N ALA A 28 -3.25 -4.56 -14.55
CA ALA A 28 -3.22 -3.11 -14.76
C ALA A 28 -3.29 -2.71 -16.26
N ASP A 29 -3.30 -3.70 -17.15
CA ASP A 29 -3.30 -3.48 -18.59
C ASP A 29 -2.12 -2.62 -19.04
N ILE A 30 -0.92 -2.99 -18.62
CA ILE A 30 0.34 -2.36 -19.02
C ILE A 30 1.36 -3.43 -19.41
N GLY A 31 2.42 -3.05 -20.11
CA GLY A 31 3.48 -3.97 -20.46
C GLY A 31 4.31 -4.37 -19.23
N VAL A 32 4.74 -5.63 -19.16
CA VAL A 32 5.54 -6.13 -18.06
C VAL A 32 6.91 -5.46 -17.99
N VAL A 33 7.51 -5.13 -19.15
CA VAL A 33 8.79 -4.42 -19.19
C VAL A 33 8.63 -3.01 -18.62
N TYR A 34 7.54 -2.34 -18.96
CA TYR A 34 7.24 -1.02 -18.42
C TYR A 34 7.08 -1.06 -16.91
N LEU A 35 6.31 -2.03 -16.38
CA LEU A 35 6.17 -2.20 -14.94
C LEU A 35 7.52 -2.44 -14.27
N SER A 36 8.36 -3.28 -14.86
CA SER A 36 9.72 -3.53 -14.35
C SER A 36 10.53 -2.24 -14.28
N GLU A 37 10.46 -1.41 -15.31
CA GLU A 37 11.18 -0.13 -15.34
C GLU A 37 10.67 0.83 -14.25
N ILE A 38 9.36 0.84 -14.01
CA ILE A 38 8.77 1.65 -12.93
C ILE A 38 9.25 1.15 -11.57
N GLU A 39 9.22 -0.16 -11.33
CA GLU A 39 9.64 -0.75 -10.05
C GLU A 39 11.13 -0.51 -9.77
N ARG A 40 11.96 -0.48 -10.81
CA ARG A 40 13.39 -0.20 -10.68
C ARG A 40 13.73 1.28 -10.58
N GLY A 41 12.73 2.16 -10.72
CA GLY A 41 12.94 3.60 -10.66
C GLY A 41 13.53 4.18 -11.94
N VAL A 42 13.51 3.44 -13.05
CA VAL A 42 14.03 3.90 -14.33
C VAL A 42 13.04 4.84 -15.02
N LYS A 43 11.75 4.60 -14.81
CA LYS A 43 10.69 5.44 -15.41
C LYS A 43 9.67 5.86 -14.35
N MET A 44 9.19 7.08 -14.49
CA MET A 44 8.07 7.59 -13.70
C MET A 44 6.77 7.28 -14.45
N PRO A 45 5.79 6.62 -13.84
CA PRO A 45 4.51 6.40 -14.51
C PRO A 45 3.76 7.71 -14.69
N SER A 46 3.00 7.82 -15.77
CA SER A 46 2.01 8.88 -15.91
C SER A 46 0.93 8.72 -14.85
N LEU A 47 0.12 9.77 -14.61
CA LEU A 47 -0.98 9.67 -13.66
C LEU A 47 -1.95 8.55 -14.01
N ASN A 48 -2.30 8.41 -15.29
CA ASN A 48 -3.20 7.35 -15.75
C ASN A 48 -2.64 5.95 -15.46
N ILE A 49 -1.36 5.76 -15.73
CA ILE A 49 -0.69 4.47 -15.47
C ILE A 49 -0.61 4.21 -13.97
N PHE A 50 -0.31 5.24 -13.18
CA PHE A 50 -0.26 5.13 -11.72
C PHE A 50 -1.60 4.68 -11.16
N ILE A 51 -2.71 5.27 -11.62
CA ILE A 51 -4.06 4.88 -11.21
C ILE A 51 -4.34 3.42 -11.56
N LYS A 52 -3.98 2.98 -12.77
CA LYS A 52 -4.15 1.58 -13.18
C LYS A 52 -3.41 0.62 -12.27
N ILE A 53 -2.17 0.98 -11.89
CA ILE A 53 -1.35 0.15 -10.99
C ILE A 53 -1.98 0.09 -9.60
N ILE A 54 -2.41 1.21 -9.05
CA ILE A 54 -3.01 1.25 -7.70
C ILE A 54 -4.31 0.46 -7.67
N ASP A 55 -5.15 0.61 -8.67
CA ASP A 55 -6.40 -0.15 -8.76
C ASP A 55 -6.13 -1.65 -8.84
N ALA A 56 -5.14 -2.04 -9.63
CA ALA A 56 -4.77 -3.45 -9.77
C ALA A 56 -4.19 -4.03 -8.47
N LEU A 57 -3.48 -3.21 -7.69
CA LEU A 57 -2.94 -3.60 -6.39
C LEU A 57 -3.99 -3.54 -5.27
N ASP A 58 -5.07 -2.83 -5.49
CA ASP A 58 -6.10 -2.58 -4.48
C ASP A 58 -5.50 -1.93 -3.23
N VAL A 59 -4.71 -0.89 -3.42
CA VAL A 59 -4.09 -0.10 -2.35
C VAL A 59 -4.44 1.37 -2.53
N SER A 60 -4.27 2.14 -1.46
CA SER A 60 -4.54 3.58 -1.53
C SER A 60 -3.33 4.32 -2.12
N ALA A 61 -3.61 5.40 -2.85
CA ALA A 61 -2.56 6.28 -3.36
C ALA A 61 -1.74 6.88 -2.22
N ASP A 62 -2.38 7.20 -1.10
CA ASP A 62 -1.71 7.74 0.08
C ASP A 62 -0.65 6.79 0.62
N TYR A 63 -0.94 5.49 0.59
CA TYR A 63 0.03 4.49 1.03
C TYR A 63 1.29 4.51 0.17
N ILE A 64 1.12 4.57 -1.15
CA ILE A 64 2.26 4.57 -2.07
C ILE A 64 3.03 5.89 -2.00
N LEU A 65 2.34 6.99 -1.75
CA LEU A 65 2.92 8.34 -1.73
C LEU A 65 3.24 8.86 -0.32
N ARG A 66 3.14 7.99 0.68
CA ARG A 66 3.15 8.41 2.10
C ARG A 66 4.37 9.25 2.54
N ASP A 67 5.51 9.05 1.90
CA ASP A 67 6.70 9.83 2.22
C ASP A 67 6.78 11.14 1.44
N GLU A 68 5.90 11.30 0.45
CA GLU A 68 5.88 12.47 -0.43
C GLU A 68 4.80 13.48 -0.04
N ILE A 69 3.91 13.10 0.89
CA ILE A 69 2.82 13.96 1.34
C ILE A 69 2.81 14.02 2.87
N SER A 70 2.38 15.16 3.41
CA SER A 70 2.37 15.40 4.85
C SER A 70 1.36 14.54 5.61
N SER A 71 0.36 13.98 4.93
CA SER A 71 -0.69 13.13 5.52
C SER A 71 -0.25 11.68 5.73
N GLY A 72 1.01 11.34 5.45
CA GLY A 72 1.49 9.96 5.58
C GLY A 72 1.32 9.37 6.96
N LYS A 73 1.43 10.18 8.02
CA LYS A 73 1.21 9.72 9.40
C LYS A 73 -0.24 9.34 9.65
N GLU A 74 -1.18 10.11 9.11
CA GLU A 74 -2.61 9.82 9.21
C GLU A 74 -2.95 8.51 8.47
N TYR A 75 -2.26 8.26 7.38
CA TYR A 75 -2.43 7.01 6.65
C TYR A 75 -2.10 5.78 7.52
N ILE A 76 -1.05 5.85 8.34
CA ILE A 76 -0.69 4.74 9.25
C ILE A 76 -1.84 4.44 10.22
N CYS A 77 -2.51 5.48 10.74
CA CYS A 77 -3.69 5.31 11.59
C CYS A 77 -4.85 4.67 10.82
N MET A 78 -5.05 5.06 9.56
CA MET A 78 -6.08 4.48 8.70
C MET A 78 -5.80 3.02 8.39
N GLU A 79 -4.54 2.63 8.22
CA GLU A 79 -4.17 1.24 7.99
C GLU A 79 -4.60 0.34 9.16
N ILE A 80 -4.40 0.80 10.39
CA ILE A 80 -4.85 0.08 11.59
C ILE A 80 -6.38 0.00 11.59
N THR A 81 -7.05 1.08 11.27
CA THR A 81 -8.52 1.12 11.19
C THR A 81 -9.05 0.11 10.17
N GLU A 82 -8.45 0.06 9.00
CA GLU A 82 -8.85 -0.89 7.96
C GLU A 82 -8.68 -2.34 8.42
N LYS A 83 -7.59 -2.64 9.11
CA LYS A 83 -7.37 -3.98 9.67
C LYS A 83 -8.45 -4.35 10.69
N LEU A 84 -8.89 -3.39 11.50
CA LEU A 84 -9.95 -3.61 12.48
C LEU A 84 -11.32 -3.81 11.81
N LEU A 85 -11.56 -3.14 10.69
CA LEU A 85 -12.85 -3.22 9.99
C LEU A 85 -13.13 -4.59 9.36
N VAL A 86 -12.09 -5.37 9.04
CA VAL A 86 -12.29 -6.73 8.50
C VAL A 86 -12.66 -7.75 9.57
N LEU A 87 -12.56 -7.38 10.84
CA LEU A 87 -12.91 -8.25 11.97
C LEU A 87 -14.41 -8.18 12.25
N THR A 88 -14.93 -9.26 12.84
CA THR A 88 -16.30 -9.23 13.40
C THR A 88 -16.35 -8.25 14.56
N PRO A 89 -17.54 -7.73 14.96
CA PRO A 89 -17.64 -6.85 16.13
C PRO A 89 -17.03 -7.45 17.40
N SER A 90 -17.21 -8.75 17.62
CA SER A 90 -16.62 -9.45 18.78
C SER A 90 -15.09 -9.48 18.72
N GLN A 91 -14.53 -9.81 17.55
CA GLN A 91 -13.09 -9.83 17.34
C GLN A 91 -12.48 -8.43 17.48
N ARG A 92 -13.20 -7.42 16.99
CA ARG A 92 -12.77 -6.02 17.05
C ARG A 92 -12.68 -5.55 18.51
N LYS A 93 -13.67 -5.93 19.32
CA LYS A 93 -13.64 -5.62 20.75
C LYS A 93 -12.44 -6.26 21.42
N THR A 94 -12.17 -7.53 21.15
CA THR A 94 -11.01 -8.24 21.72
C THR A 94 -9.70 -7.57 21.32
N ALA A 95 -9.55 -7.23 20.05
CA ALA A 95 -8.34 -6.53 19.56
C ALA A 95 -8.15 -5.17 20.25
N THR A 96 -9.24 -4.43 20.45
CA THR A 96 -9.21 -3.14 21.14
C THR A 96 -8.84 -3.30 22.59
N ASP A 97 -9.38 -4.32 23.28
CA ASP A 97 -9.06 -4.60 24.67
C ASP A 97 -7.57 -4.95 24.85
N ILE A 98 -7.02 -5.75 23.93
CA ILE A 98 -5.60 -6.10 23.94
C ILE A 98 -4.74 -4.85 23.76
N LEU A 99 -5.09 -4.00 22.79
CA LEU A 99 -4.36 -2.76 22.55
C LEU A 99 -4.40 -1.84 23.75
N ASN A 100 -5.57 -1.68 24.38
CA ASN A 100 -5.73 -0.84 25.56
C ASN A 100 -4.91 -1.39 26.75
N ALA A 101 -4.90 -2.71 26.94
CA ALA A 101 -4.09 -3.33 28.00
C ALA A 101 -2.61 -3.07 27.78
N TYR A 102 -2.14 -3.19 26.54
CA TYR A 102 -0.75 -2.90 26.21
C TYR A 102 -0.40 -1.42 26.47
N LEU A 103 -1.26 -0.51 26.00
CA LEU A 103 -1.03 0.93 26.18
C LEU A 103 -1.04 1.32 27.65
N ASN A 104 -1.92 0.73 28.47
CA ASN A 104 -1.98 1.02 29.91
C ASN A 104 -0.72 0.58 30.64
N ASN A 105 -0.05 -0.47 30.17
CA ASN A 105 1.20 -0.94 30.75
C ASN A 105 2.42 -0.09 30.38
N LEU A 106 2.29 0.78 29.38
CA LEU A 106 3.36 1.70 28.99
C LEU A 106 3.37 3.01 29.79
N LEU A 107 2.31 3.32 30.50
CA LEU A 107 2.13 4.58 31.24
C LEU A 107 2.57 4.50 32.70
#